data_e285a703a4e987e382b43e35b7914a70
#
_entry.id   e285a703a4e987e382b43e35b7914a70
#
_cell.length_a   1.000
_cell.length_b   1.000
_cell.length_c   1.000
_cell.angle_alpha   90.00
_cell.angle_beta   90.00
_cell.angle_gamma   90.00
#
_symmetry.space_group_name_H-M   'P 1'
#
loop_
_entity.id
_entity.type
_entity.pdbx_description
1 polymer ?
#
loop_
_entity_poly.entity_id
_entity_poly.type
_entity_poly.pdbx_seq_one_letter_code
_entity_poly.pdbx_strand_id
1 'polypeptide(L)'
;GGGHHQLHTHYNGHMSGFYFLKASEKTSLPIFDDPRPGKIMNDLPQKNESQVTAASSQVNYSVRPGDLIVFNSYLPHQFRVDDAYEPFRFIHFNCRAIPIDTVLSNYTEKKDGN
;
A
#
# COMPACT_ATOMS: atom_id res chain seq x y z
N GLY A 1 -0.24 2.41 -20.57
CA GLY A 1 0.83 2.57 -19.65
C GLY A 1 1.33 4.00 -19.57
N GLY A 2 2.26 4.27 -18.77
CA GLY A 2 2.90 5.57 -18.59
C GLY A 2 2.47 6.35 -17.36
N GLY A 3 1.37 5.99 -16.70
CA GLY A 3 1.00 6.56 -15.42
C GLY A 3 1.79 5.93 -14.29
N HIS A 4 2.12 6.71 -13.27
CA HIS A 4 2.80 6.21 -12.09
C HIS A 4 2.42 7.03 -10.85
N HIS A 5 2.55 6.41 -9.69
CA HIS A 5 2.54 7.09 -8.41
C HIS A 5 3.96 7.11 -7.86
N GLN A 6 4.45 8.30 -7.50
CA GLN A 6 5.74 8.45 -6.85
C GLN A 6 5.72 7.80 -5.46
N LEU A 7 6.91 7.44 -4.97
CA LEU A 7 7.07 6.94 -3.60
C LEU A 7 6.52 7.97 -2.61
N HIS A 8 5.59 7.53 -1.77
CA HIS A 8 4.95 8.41 -0.79
C HIS A 8 4.42 7.62 0.41
N THR A 9 4.01 8.34 1.43
CA THR A 9 3.33 7.81 2.61
C THR A 9 2.07 8.62 2.91
N HIS A 10 1.20 8.06 3.74
CA HIS A 10 -0.03 8.71 4.18
C HIS A 10 0.02 8.97 5.68
N TYR A 11 0.08 10.22 6.06
CA TYR A 11 0.18 10.60 7.48
C TYR A 11 -1.18 10.69 8.21
N ASN A 12 -2.27 10.78 7.47
CA ASN A 12 -3.63 10.91 8.02
C ASN A 12 -4.39 9.58 8.13
N GLY A 13 -3.78 8.48 7.74
CA GLY A 13 -4.39 7.17 7.80
C GLY A 13 -3.62 6.21 8.70
N HIS A 14 -4.29 5.19 9.22
CA HIS A 14 -3.64 4.10 9.96
C HIS A 14 -3.37 2.90 9.08
N MET A 15 -4.35 2.57 8.23
CA MET A 15 -4.26 1.49 7.26
C MET A 15 -4.61 2.02 5.88
N SER A 16 -3.91 1.53 4.89
CA SER A 16 -4.20 1.80 3.48
C SER A 16 -4.36 0.50 2.73
N GLY A 17 -5.02 0.55 1.60
CA GLY A 17 -5.19 -0.65 0.80
C GLY A 17 -5.46 -0.36 -0.66
N PHE A 18 -5.24 -1.40 -1.46
CA PHE A 18 -5.57 -1.46 -2.88
C PHE A 18 -6.46 -2.67 -3.13
N TYR A 19 -7.60 -2.44 -3.72
CA TYR A 19 -8.45 -3.50 -4.26
C TYR A 19 -8.38 -3.46 -5.78
N PHE A 20 -7.90 -4.55 -6.40
CA PHE A 20 -7.63 -4.59 -7.82
C PHE A 20 -8.85 -5.06 -8.60
N LEU A 21 -9.36 -4.18 -9.47
CA LEU A 21 -10.49 -4.47 -10.35
C LEU A 21 -10.03 -5.06 -11.68
N LYS A 22 -8.89 -4.61 -12.17
CA LYS A 22 -8.28 -5.07 -13.41
C LYS A 22 -6.77 -5.09 -13.26
N ALA A 23 -6.18 -6.24 -13.48
CA ALA A 23 -4.74 -6.44 -13.45
C ALA A 23 -4.38 -7.70 -14.28
N SER A 24 -3.16 -7.73 -14.77
CA SER A 24 -2.58 -8.88 -15.46
C SER A 24 -1.07 -8.93 -15.21
N GLU A 25 -0.39 -9.95 -15.70
CA GLU A 25 1.08 -10.04 -15.62
C GLU A 25 1.79 -8.92 -16.39
N LYS A 26 1.07 -8.21 -17.26
CA LYS A 26 1.60 -7.14 -18.10
C LYS A 26 1.27 -5.74 -17.57
N THR A 27 0.79 -5.65 -16.35
CA THR A 27 0.52 -4.39 -15.68
C THR A 27 1.62 -4.07 -14.67
N SER A 28 1.73 -2.80 -14.30
CA SER A 28 2.65 -2.37 -13.24
C SER A 28 2.27 -3.02 -11.92
N LEU A 29 3.28 -3.42 -11.16
CA LEU A 29 3.11 -4.06 -9.85
C LEU A 29 3.26 -3.04 -8.74
N PRO A 30 2.52 -3.19 -7.64
CA PRO A 30 2.75 -2.38 -6.44
C PRO A 30 4.10 -2.76 -5.82
N ILE A 31 4.86 -1.74 -5.44
CA ILE A 31 6.17 -1.88 -4.84
C ILE A 31 6.13 -1.24 -3.46
N PHE A 32 6.63 -1.97 -2.48
CA PHE A 32 6.76 -1.49 -1.10
C PHE A 32 8.23 -1.41 -0.72
N ASP A 33 8.61 -0.32 -0.09
CA ASP A 33 9.97 -0.10 0.38
C ASP A 33 10.09 -0.39 1.86
N ASP A 34 11.26 -0.86 2.27
CA ASP A 34 11.57 -1.09 3.68
C ASP A 34 11.56 0.26 4.42
N PRO A 35 10.69 0.44 5.43
CA PRO A 35 10.56 1.72 6.12
C PRO A 35 11.65 1.95 7.19
N ARG A 36 12.52 0.98 7.44
CA ARG A 36 13.55 1.09 8.49
C ARG A 36 14.67 2.03 8.07
N PRO A 37 14.93 3.13 8.81
CA PRO A 37 15.99 4.09 8.44
C PRO A 37 17.38 3.46 8.35
N GLY A 38 17.71 2.54 9.26
CA GLY A 38 19.00 1.86 9.28
C GLY A 38 19.24 0.99 8.05
N LYS A 39 18.20 0.46 7.44
CA LYS A 39 18.28 -0.32 6.22
C LYS A 39 18.75 0.52 5.03
N ILE A 40 18.30 1.76 4.95
CA ILE A 40 18.71 2.69 3.89
C ILE A 40 20.21 3.01 4.00
N MET A 41 20.72 3.14 5.23
CA MET A 41 22.13 3.49 5.48
C MET A 41 23.09 2.30 5.35
N ASN A 42 22.59 1.09 5.59
CA ASN A 42 23.39 -0.13 5.63
C ASN A 42 22.83 -1.19 4.67
N ASP A 43 22.56 -0.76 3.45
CA ASP A 43 21.99 -1.67 2.47
C ASP A 43 23.02 -2.68 1.99
N LEU A 44 22.76 -3.94 2.30
CA LEU A 44 23.64 -5.04 1.88
C LEU A 44 23.07 -5.67 0.61
N PRO A 45 23.94 -5.92 -0.39
CA PRO A 45 23.53 -6.64 -1.59
C PRO A 45 22.93 -8.01 -1.23
N GLN A 46 21.80 -8.32 -1.83
CA GLN A 46 21.17 -9.64 -1.66
C GLN A 46 21.93 -10.69 -2.49
N LYS A 47 22.10 -11.86 -1.92
CA LYS A 47 22.62 -13.01 -2.64
C LYS A 47 21.66 -13.49 -3.74
N ASN A 48 20.39 -13.37 -3.49
CA ASN A 48 19.33 -13.75 -4.42
C ASN A 48 18.17 -12.75 -4.35
N GLU A 49 18.07 -11.90 -5.36
CA GLU A 49 17.05 -10.84 -5.44
C GLU A 49 15.64 -11.38 -5.70
N SER A 50 15.52 -12.65 -6.11
CA SER A 50 14.20 -13.27 -6.33
C SER A 50 13.52 -13.70 -5.03
N GLN A 51 14.20 -13.64 -3.90
CA GLN A 51 13.68 -14.02 -2.60
C GLN A 51 13.51 -12.81 -1.69
N VAL A 52 12.37 -12.74 -1.00
CA VAL A 52 12.15 -11.74 0.04
C VAL A 52 12.80 -12.21 1.33
N THR A 53 13.75 -11.43 1.81
CA THR A 53 14.50 -11.70 3.04
C THR A 53 14.62 -10.42 3.87
N ALA A 54 15.21 -10.51 5.05
CA ALA A 54 15.51 -9.33 5.86
C ALA A 54 16.47 -8.34 5.17
N ALA A 55 17.17 -8.77 4.10
CA ALA A 55 18.02 -7.91 3.29
C ALA A 55 17.29 -7.22 2.12
N SER A 56 16.01 -7.54 1.88
CA SER A 56 15.24 -6.91 0.80
C SER A 56 14.93 -5.46 1.14
N SER A 57 15.29 -4.53 0.26
CA SER A 57 14.95 -3.11 0.40
C SER A 57 13.60 -2.77 -0.25
N GLN A 58 13.23 -3.52 -1.27
CA GLN A 58 11.94 -3.37 -1.98
C GLN A 58 11.31 -4.74 -2.20
N VAL A 59 9.98 -4.75 -2.15
CA VAL A 59 9.16 -5.94 -2.45
C VAL A 59 8.06 -5.54 -3.40
N ASN A 60 7.87 -6.32 -4.45
CA ASN A 60 6.72 -6.19 -5.33
C ASN A 60 5.81 -7.42 -5.21
N TYR A 61 4.57 -7.24 -5.59
CA TYR A 61 3.58 -8.30 -5.56
C TYR A 61 2.87 -8.42 -6.91
N SER A 62 2.81 -9.63 -7.44
CA SER A 62 1.90 -9.94 -8.55
C SER A 62 0.47 -9.92 -8.04
N VAL A 63 -0.40 -9.21 -8.74
CA VAL A 63 -1.79 -9.05 -8.36
C VAL A 63 -2.72 -9.53 -9.46
N ARG A 64 -3.90 -9.99 -9.06
CA ARG A 64 -4.97 -10.44 -9.94
C ARG A 64 -6.24 -9.65 -9.64
N PRO A 65 -7.18 -9.57 -10.59
CA PRO A 65 -8.49 -9.00 -10.28
C PRO A 65 -9.13 -9.68 -9.06
N GLY A 66 -9.62 -8.89 -8.13
CA GLY A 66 -10.19 -9.38 -6.87
C GLY A 66 -9.20 -9.44 -5.71
N ASP A 67 -7.91 -9.27 -5.95
CA ASP A 67 -6.91 -9.22 -4.87
C ASP A 67 -7.04 -7.92 -4.06
N LEU A 68 -6.84 -8.05 -2.76
CA LEU A 68 -6.82 -6.96 -1.81
C LEU A 68 -5.48 -6.95 -1.09
N ILE A 69 -4.77 -5.83 -1.15
CA ILE A 69 -3.57 -5.59 -0.35
C ILE A 69 -3.89 -4.53 0.69
N VAL A 70 -3.61 -4.84 1.95
CA VAL A 70 -3.78 -3.92 3.09
C VAL A 70 -2.45 -3.77 3.79
N PHE A 71 -2.08 -2.55 4.12
CA PHE A 71 -0.79 -2.25 4.74
C PHE A 71 -0.89 -1.03 5.66
N ASN A 72 0.08 -0.89 6.56
CA ASN A 72 0.17 0.31 7.38
C ASN A 72 0.42 1.55 6.52
N SER A 73 -0.31 2.62 6.78
CA SER A 73 -0.24 3.83 5.96
C SER A 73 1.14 4.49 5.96
N TYR A 74 1.99 4.20 6.95
CA TYR A 74 3.37 4.70 6.97
C TYR A 74 4.31 3.95 6.02
N LEU A 75 3.91 2.80 5.48
CA LEU A 75 4.76 2.01 4.60
C LEU A 75 4.91 2.71 3.25
N PRO A 76 6.13 3.10 2.85
CA PRO A 76 6.36 3.73 1.56
C PRO A 76 6.01 2.77 0.42
N HIS A 77 5.29 3.28 -0.57
CA HIS A 77 4.82 2.46 -1.67
C HIS A 77 4.73 3.27 -2.96
N GLN A 78 4.80 2.58 -4.07
CA GLN A 78 4.72 3.18 -5.39
C GLN A 78 4.28 2.16 -6.45
N PHE A 79 3.81 2.66 -7.58
CA PHE A 79 3.75 1.91 -8.82
C PHE A 79 4.85 2.42 -9.73
N ARG A 80 5.75 1.52 -10.12
CA ARG A 80 6.89 1.90 -10.98
C ARG A 80 6.40 2.24 -12.39
N VAL A 81 7.02 3.24 -12.99
CA VAL A 81 6.95 3.42 -14.44
C VAL A 81 7.78 2.31 -15.07
N ASP A 82 7.14 1.48 -15.84
CA ASP A 82 7.76 0.34 -16.51
C ASP A 82 7.18 0.18 -17.92
N ASP A 83 7.58 -0.87 -18.60
CA ASP A 83 7.11 -1.20 -19.93
C ASP A 83 5.73 -1.89 -19.95
N ALA A 84 5.00 -1.79 -18.86
CA ALA A 84 3.64 -2.32 -18.79
C ALA A 84 2.74 -1.65 -19.82
N TYR A 85 2.12 -2.45 -20.66
CA TYR A 85 1.29 -1.97 -21.76
C TYR A 85 -0.19 -2.34 -21.63
N GLU A 86 -0.56 -3.07 -20.59
CA GLU A 86 -1.94 -3.34 -20.26
C GLU A 86 -2.40 -2.44 -19.12
N PRO A 87 -3.57 -1.80 -19.25
CA PRO A 87 -4.08 -0.95 -18.17
C PRO A 87 -4.49 -1.79 -16.98
N PHE A 88 -4.33 -1.22 -15.79
CA PHE A 88 -4.87 -1.77 -14.57
C PHE A 88 -5.80 -0.76 -13.90
N ARG A 89 -6.72 -1.26 -13.10
CA ARG A 89 -7.65 -0.45 -12.31
C ARG A 89 -7.69 -0.98 -10.89
N PHE A 90 -7.65 -0.08 -9.95
CA PHE A 90 -7.74 -0.42 -8.54
C PHE A 90 -8.48 0.67 -7.77
N ILE A 91 -9.03 0.30 -6.64
CA ILE A 91 -9.59 1.22 -5.66
C ILE A 91 -8.54 1.38 -4.57
N HIS A 92 -8.08 2.61 -4.38
CA HIS A 92 -7.24 2.97 -3.25
C HIS A 92 -8.11 3.49 -2.11
N PHE A 93 -7.86 3.03 -0.90
CA PHE A 93 -8.57 3.50 0.27
C PHE A 93 -7.64 3.67 1.45
N ASN A 94 -8.03 4.55 2.36
CA ASN A 94 -7.38 4.76 3.64
C ASN A 94 -8.39 4.54 4.75
N CYS A 95 -7.99 3.83 5.78
CA CYS A 95 -8.78 3.62 6.98
C CYS A 95 -8.14 4.34 8.15
N ARG A 96 -8.94 5.08 8.86
CA ARG A 96 -8.53 5.69 10.11
C ARG A 96 -9.19 4.97 11.27
N ALA A 97 -8.38 4.50 12.23
CA ALA A 97 -8.90 3.95 13.45
C ALA A 97 -9.32 5.08 14.38
N ILE A 98 -10.49 4.98 14.95
CA ILE A 98 -10.94 5.87 16.02
C ILE A 98 -11.32 5.04 17.24
N PRO A 99 -11.10 5.56 18.47
CA PRO A 99 -11.46 4.86 19.68
C PRO A 99 -12.95 4.52 19.69
N ILE A 100 -13.30 3.33 20.14
CA ILE A 100 -14.70 2.88 20.18
C ILE A 100 -15.57 3.78 21.04
N ASP A 101 -15.03 4.31 22.12
CA ASP A 101 -15.76 5.23 23.01
C ASP A 101 -16.16 6.51 22.29
N THR A 102 -15.31 7.03 21.38
CA THR A 102 -15.63 8.18 20.54
C THR A 102 -16.78 7.85 19.58
N VAL A 103 -16.78 6.67 18.99
CA VAL A 103 -17.85 6.22 18.09
C VAL A 103 -19.16 6.09 18.83
N LEU A 104 -19.15 5.47 20.00
CA LEU A 104 -20.35 5.27 20.83
C LEU A 104 -20.92 6.60 21.32
N SER A 105 -20.08 7.54 21.76
CA SER A 105 -20.51 8.88 22.18
C SER A 105 -21.20 9.62 21.03
N ASN A 106 -20.62 9.63 19.86
CA ASN A 106 -21.20 10.27 18.67
C ASN A 106 -22.56 9.64 18.28
N TYR A 107 -22.66 8.32 18.41
CA TYR A 107 -23.91 7.61 18.13
C TYR A 107 -25.02 7.99 19.12
N THR A 108 -24.70 8.05 20.40
CA THR A 108 -25.63 8.45 21.47
C THR A 108 -26.10 9.88 21.27
N GLU A 109 -25.20 10.83 21.01
CA GLU A 109 -25.56 12.22 20.75
C GLU A 109 -26.53 12.37 19.57
N LYS A 110 -26.28 11.66 18.46
CA LYS A 110 -27.18 11.67 17.31
C LYS A 110 -28.55 11.10 17.62
N LYS A 111 -28.63 10.09 18.48
CA LYS A 111 -29.89 9.46 18.88
C LYS A 111 -30.71 10.36 19.80
N ASP A 112 -30.05 11.08 20.70
CA ASP A 112 -30.68 11.97 21.67
C ASP A 112 -30.99 13.36 21.07
N GLY A 113 -30.40 13.71 19.96
CA GLY A 113 -30.59 14.99 19.28
C GLY A 113 -31.78 15.09 18.33
N ASN A 114 -32.66 14.14 18.39
CA ASN A 114 -33.88 14.16 17.57
C ASN A 114 -35.03 14.89 18.30
#